data_a52d3bd8fb9091ed6fe478b8ba92ef86
#
_entry.id   a52d3bd8fb9091ed6fe478b8ba92ef86
#
_cell.length_a   1.000
_cell.length_b   1.000
_cell.length_c   1.000
_cell.angle_alpha   90.00
_cell.angle_beta   90.00
_cell.angle_gamma   90.00
#
_symmetry.space_group_name_H-M   'P 1'
#
loop_
_entity.id
_entity.type
_entity.pdbx_description
1 polymer ?
#
loop_
_entity_poly.entity_id
_entity_poly.type
_entity_poly.pdbx_seq_one_letter_code
_entity_poly.pdbx_strand_id
1 'polypeptide(L)'
;MKQFRSRSWCGIATWTLLVTVNVAGQAQSASSSLTLQGAAEQTTAPIIKNAFGRPCLDVEAAARSRVVNPKLMDHVVSVKNSCPRAIGVTVCYFNSSKCNAFHLSGYGRVDTILGTTTERNFRYSISQK
;
A
#
# COMPACT_ATOMS: atom_id res chain seq x y z
N MET A 1 -52.15 -2.02 -70.51
CA MET A 1 -52.67 -0.66 -70.23
C MET A 1 -52.34 -0.31 -68.84
N LYS A 2 -51.79 0.94 -68.66
CA LYS A 2 -51.49 1.72 -67.49
C LYS A 2 -50.17 1.42 -66.80
N GLN A 3 -49.24 2.29 -67.19
CA GLN A 3 -48.03 2.67 -66.50
C GLN A 3 -48.37 3.27 -65.11
N PHE A 4 -47.56 3.03 -64.13
CA PHE A 4 -47.39 3.96 -63.07
C PHE A 4 -45.92 4.15 -62.73
N ARG A 5 -45.54 5.42 -62.75
CA ARG A 5 -44.22 6.00 -62.71
C ARG A 5 -43.56 5.84 -61.37
N SER A 6 -42.30 5.50 -61.49
CA SER A 6 -41.19 5.83 -60.60
C SER A 6 -41.34 7.18 -59.87
N ARG A 7 -41.06 7.18 -58.59
CA ARG A 7 -40.53 8.36 -57.92
C ARG A 7 -39.39 7.90 -56.98
N SER A 8 -38.21 8.18 -57.45
CA SER A 8 -36.98 8.21 -56.61
C SER A 8 -37.20 9.16 -55.45
N TRP A 9 -36.94 8.69 -54.24
CA TRP A 9 -36.65 9.55 -53.12
C TRP A 9 -35.30 9.17 -52.60
N CYS A 10 -34.33 10.09 -52.81
CA CYS A 10 -33.06 10.15 -52.09
C CYS A 10 -33.35 10.31 -50.61
N GLY A 11 -33.15 9.26 -49.84
CA GLY A 11 -33.07 9.32 -48.40
C GLY A 11 -31.63 9.50 -48.01
N ILE A 12 -31.32 10.68 -47.51
CA ILE A 12 -30.05 11.07 -46.93
C ILE A 12 -29.87 10.20 -45.67
N ALA A 13 -28.96 9.23 -45.72
CA ALA A 13 -28.56 8.46 -44.54
C ALA A 13 -27.62 9.33 -43.72
N THR A 14 -28.14 9.98 -42.71
CA THR A 14 -27.36 10.61 -41.66
C THR A 14 -26.74 9.49 -40.81
N TRP A 15 -25.48 9.26 -41.01
CA TRP A 15 -24.68 8.43 -40.12
C TRP A 15 -24.43 9.18 -38.82
N THR A 16 -25.23 8.91 -37.81
CA THR A 16 -24.93 9.27 -36.44
C THR A 16 -23.83 8.36 -35.93
N LEU A 17 -22.60 8.90 -35.87
CA LEU A 17 -21.49 8.29 -35.17
C LEU A 17 -21.81 8.29 -33.66
N LEU A 18 -22.28 7.15 -33.18
CA LEU A 18 -22.33 6.86 -31.74
C LEU A 18 -20.91 6.68 -31.26
N VAL A 19 -20.31 7.75 -30.75
CA VAL A 19 -19.08 7.66 -29.98
C VAL A 19 -19.44 7.04 -28.63
N THR A 20 -19.29 5.74 -28.52
CA THR A 20 -19.33 5.08 -27.22
C THR A 20 -18.03 5.41 -26.49
N VAL A 21 -18.09 6.40 -25.61
CA VAL A 21 -17.05 6.67 -24.64
C VAL A 21 -17.04 5.48 -23.68
N ASN A 22 -16.15 4.51 -23.91
CA ASN A 22 -15.81 3.52 -22.91
C ASN A 22 -15.06 4.26 -21.78
N VAL A 23 -15.80 4.75 -20.80
CA VAL A 23 -15.25 5.09 -19.50
C VAL A 23 -14.87 3.75 -18.87
N ALA A 24 -13.66 3.30 -19.13
CA ALA A 24 -13.03 2.30 -18.30
C ALA A 24 -12.90 2.92 -16.90
N GLY A 25 -13.92 2.69 -16.09
CA GLY A 25 -13.86 2.96 -14.67
C GLY A 25 -12.72 2.11 -14.12
N GLN A 26 -11.53 2.71 -14.03
CA GLN A 26 -10.49 2.21 -13.17
C GLN A 26 -11.06 2.30 -11.76
N ALA A 27 -11.59 1.18 -11.28
CA ALA A 27 -11.76 0.97 -9.87
C ALA A 27 -10.35 1.03 -9.26
N GLN A 28 -9.90 2.24 -8.97
CA GLN A 28 -8.82 2.45 -8.04
C GLN A 28 -9.34 1.87 -6.74
N SER A 29 -8.93 0.63 -6.46
CA SER A 29 -8.94 0.12 -5.12
C SER A 29 -8.14 1.12 -4.32
N ALA A 30 -8.83 2.08 -3.74
CA ALA A 30 -8.30 2.89 -2.67
C ALA A 30 -8.02 1.90 -1.54
N SER A 31 -6.90 1.22 -1.61
CA SER A 31 -6.21 0.76 -0.43
C SER A 31 -5.97 2.04 0.36
N SER A 32 -6.88 2.34 1.26
CA SER A 32 -6.68 3.34 2.29
C SER A 32 -5.60 2.81 3.23
N SER A 33 -4.40 2.61 2.68
CA SER A 33 -3.21 2.64 3.48
C SER A 33 -3.11 4.09 3.96
N LEU A 34 -3.58 4.33 5.15
CA LEU A 34 -3.26 5.53 5.91
C LEU A 34 -1.75 5.46 6.25
N THR A 35 -0.93 5.40 5.22
CA THR A 35 0.51 5.58 5.30
C THR A 35 0.78 7.07 5.46
N LEU A 36 0.39 7.58 6.63
CA LEU A 36 0.68 8.95 7.03
C LEU A 36 2.16 9.15 7.39
N GLN A 37 2.99 8.12 7.26
CA GLN A 37 4.38 8.16 7.72
C GLN A 37 5.31 7.59 6.65
N GLY A 38 6.46 8.22 6.53
CA GLY A 38 7.46 7.98 5.51
C GLY A 38 7.70 6.51 5.16
N ALA A 39 7.97 6.26 3.90
CA ALA A 39 8.22 4.94 3.37
C ALA A 39 9.31 4.20 4.16
N ALA A 40 9.05 2.93 4.49
CA ALA A 40 10.09 2.06 5.01
C ALA A 40 11.17 1.91 3.95
N GLU A 41 12.41 2.28 4.27
CA GLU A 41 13.54 1.94 3.44
C GLU A 41 14.04 0.55 3.87
N GLN A 42 13.89 -0.42 2.99
CA GLN A 42 14.48 -1.73 3.21
C GLN A 42 15.99 -1.60 3.03
N THR A 43 16.73 -1.97 4.06
CA THR A 43 18.15 -2.24 3.92
C THR A 43 18.36 -3.39 2.92
N THR A 44 19.54 -3.47 2.31
CA THR A 44 19.96 -4.49 1.32
C THR A 44 19.86 -5.96 1.78
N ALA A 45 19.29 -6.23 2.94
CA ALA A 45 19.05 -7.59 3.42
C ALA A 45 18.01 -8.31 2.53
N PRO A 46 18.25 -9.60 2.23
CA PRO A 46 17.36 -10.36 1.37
C PRO A 46 15.96 -10.45 1.98
N ILE A 47 14.94 -10.17 1.16
CA ILE A 47 13.53 -10.26 1.58
C ILE A 47 13.15 -11.75 1.68
N ILE A 48 12.70 -12.17 2.85
CA ILE A 48 12.16 -13.52 3.07
C ILE A 48 10.77 -13.60 2.42
N LYS A 49 10.60 -14.58 1.53
CA LYS A 49 9.37 -14.79 0.78
C LYS A 49 8.77 -16.17 1.09
N ASN A 50 7.47 -16.29 0.92
CA ASN A 50 6.75 -17.56 0.98
C ASN A 50 6.90 -18.37 -0.33
N ALA A 51 6.31 -19.56 -0.39
CA ALA A 51 6.33 -20.44 -1.56
C ALA A 51 5.72 -19.81 -2.84
N PHE A 52 4.88 -18.78 -2.68
CA PHE A 52 4.26 -18.05 -3.78
C PHE A 52 5.06 -16.78 -4.19
N GLY A 53 6.27 -16.59 -3.65
CA GLY A 53 7.11 -15.44 -3.94
C GLY A 53 6.68 -14.14 -3.27
N ARG A 54 5.69 -14.15 -2.38
CA ARG A 54 5.23 -12.97 -1.63
C ARG A 54 6.09 -12.73 -0.39
N PRO A 55 6.40 -11.46 -0.04
CA PRO A 55 7.08 -11.14 1.20
C PRO A 55 6.36 -11.73 2.42
N CYS A 56 7.12 -12.25 3.38
CA CYS A 56 6.58 -12.79 4.62
C CYS A 56 6.23 -11.70 5.62
N LEU A 57 6.92 -10.56 5.60
CA LEU A 57 6.66 -9.46 6.51
C LEU A 57 5.72 -8.43 5.88
N ASP A 58 4.73 -8.05 6.66
CA ASP A 58 3.83 -6.91 6.45
C ASP A 58 4.14 -5.87 7.52
N VAL A 59 4.42 -4.64 7.12
CA VAL A 59 4.96 -3.60 8.00
C VAL A 59 4.12 -2.34 7.91
N GLU A 60 3.67 -1.86 9.05
CA GLU A 60 2.92 -0.61 9.20
C GLU A 60 3.67 0.31 10.16
N ALA A 61 3.72 1.60 9.89
CA ALA A 61 4.31 2.58 10.77
C ALA A 61 3.34 3.71 11.08
N ALA A 62 3.30 4.16 12.33
CA ALA A 62 2.42 5.22 12.77
C ALA A 62 3.04 6.04 13.91
N ALA A 63 2.84 7.37 13.89
CA ALA A 63 3.08 8.22 15.04
C ALA A 63 1.78 8.33 15.86
N ARG A 64 1.80 7.86 17.10
CA ARG A 64 0.65 7.88 18.01
C ARG A 64 0.86 8.91 19.10
N SER A 65 -0.09 9.83 19.26
CA SER A 65 -0.07 10.79 20.37
C SER A 65 -0.20 10.07 21.71
N ARG A 66 0.60 10.49 22.69
CA ARG A 66 0.49 9.97 24.05
C ARG A 66 -0.69 10.60 24.78
N VAL A 67 -1.45 9.79 25.51
CA VAL A 67 -2.63 10.25 26.26
C VAL A 67 -2.25 11.28 27.31
N VAL A 68 -1.14 11.07 28.03
CA VAL A 68 -0.68 11.95 29.12
C VAL A 68 -0.10 13.27 28.59
N ASN A 69 0.52 13.26 27.42
CA ASN A 69 1.06 14.45 26.77
C ASN A 69 0.86 14.36 25.26
N PRO A 70 -0.21 14.97 24.73
CA PRO A 70 -0.52 14.89 23.29
C PRO A 70 0.50 15.54 22.36
N LYS A 71 1.42 16.36 22.87
CA LYS A 71 2.53 16.93 22.10
C LYS A 71 3.62 15.91 21.79
N LEU A 72 3.67 14.83 22.57
CA LEU A 72 4.63 13.74 22.35
C LEU A 72 3.98 12.65 21.49
N MET A 73 4.75 12.20 20.50
CA MET A 73 4.37 11.13 19.57
C MET A 73 5.26 9.93 19.81
N ASP A 74 4.66 8.77 20.01
CA ASP A 74 5.35 7.49 19.96
C ASP A 74 5.43 7.01 18.51
N HIS A 75 6.64 6.79 18.00
CA HIS A 75 6.88 6.23 16.68
C HIS A 75 6.77 4.71 16.75
N VAL A 76 5.62 4.20 16.39
CA VAL A 76 5.30 2.78 16.45
C VAL A 76 5.51 2.14 15.09
N VAL A 77 6.22 1.03 15.05
CA VAL A 77 6.32 0.16 13.88
C VAL A 77 5.70 -1.19 14.24
N SER A 78 4.70 -1.58 13.49
CA SER A 78 3.99 -2.83 13.62
C SER A 78 4.46 -3.78 12.53
N VAL A 79 4.94 -4.95 12.92
CA VAL A 79 5.44 -5.97 12.00
C VAL A 79 4.65 -7.24 12.17
N LYS A 80 4.06 -7.74 11.09
CA LYS A 80 3.31 -8.99 11.04
C LYS A 80 4.04 -9.98 10.16
N ASN A 81 4.17 -11.21 10.64
CA ASN A 81 4.68 -12.33 9.87
C ASN A 81 3.50 -13.10 9.25
N SER A 82 3.43 -13.16 7.94
CA SER A 82 2.41 -13.90 7.19
C SER A 82 2.87 -15.31 6.78
N CYS A 83 4.05 -15.73 7.26
CA CYS A 83 4.63 -17.05 6.97
C CYS A 83 4.66 -17.94 8.22
N PRO A 84 4.70 -19.29 8.07
CA PRO A 84 4.65 -20.21 9.20
C PRO A 84 5.95 -20.27 10.02
N ARG A 85 7.11 -19.88 9.43
CA ARG A 85 8.39 -19.91 10.12
C ARG A 85 8.66 -18.64 10.90
N ALA A 86 9.41 -18.74 11.97
CA ALA A 86 9.88 -17.57 12.71
C ALA A 86 10.90 -16.78 11.89
N ILE A 87 10.89 -15.46 12.05
CA ILE A 87 11.77 -14.51 11.36
C ILE A 87 12.38 -13.59 12.41
N GLY A 88 13.71 -13.44 12.38
CA GLY A 88 14.40 -12.41 13.13
C GLY A 88 14.23 -11.07 12.43
N VAL A 89 13.80 -10.03 13.16
CA VAL A 89 13.52 -8.71 12.61
C VAL A 89 14.32 -7.68 13.41
N THR A 90 14.93 -6.75 12.71
CA THR A 90 15.55 -5.56 13.31
C THR A 90 14.96 -4.32 12.64
N VAL A 91 14.41 -3.42 13.44
CA VAL A 91 13.81 -2.16 12.99
C VAL A 91 14.62 -1.02 13.58
N CYS A 92 15.10 -0.11 12.76
CA CYS A 92 15.93 1.03 13.17
C CYS A 92 15.30 2.34 12.71
N TYR A 93 15.61 3.46 13.35
CA TYR A 93 15.46 4.74 12.68
C TYR A 93 16.38 4.80 11.47
N PHE A 94 15.92 5.42 10.40
CA PHE A 94 16.69 5.57 9.18
C PHE A 94 18.02 6.31 9.46
N ASN A 95 19.12 5.75 8.95
CA ASN A 95 20.49 6.25 9.17
C ASN A 95 20.86 6.44 10.66
N SER A 96 20.38 5.55 11.53
CA SER A 96 20.64 5.58 12.95
C SER A 96 21.00 4.21 13.50
N SER A 97 21.78 4.20 14.57
CA SER A 97 22.08 2.99 15.36
C SER A 97 20.97 2.64 16.36
N LYS A 98 19.94 3.47 16.48
CA LYS A 98 18.83 3.21 17.38
C LYS A 98 17.89 2.19 16.77
N CYS A 99 18.02 0.95 17.23
CA CYS A 99 17.34 -0.21 16.68
C CYS A 99 16.65 -1.03 17.78
N ASN A 100 15.54 -1.66 17.40
CA ASN A 100 14.89 -2.71 18.16
C ASN A 100 14.96 -4.01 17.39
N ALA A 101 15.47 -5.08 18.01
CA ALA A 101 15.57 -6.40 17.43
C ALA A 101 14.68 -7.39 18.19
N PHE A 102 13.94 -8.23 17.48
CA PHE A 102 13.06 -9.22 18.04
C PHE A 102 12.85 -10.42 17.11
N HIS A 103 12.38 -11.53 17.65
CA HIS A 103 11.96 -12.69 16.89
C HIS A 103 10.46 -12.70 16.76
N LEU A 104 10.00 -12.80 15.53
CA LEU A 104 8.59 -12.84 15.19
C LEU A 104 8.20 -14.28 14.86
N SER A 105 7.38 -14.89 15.69
CA SER A 105 6.89 -16.26 15.45
C SER A 105 6.09 -16.36 14.14
N GLY A 106 5.90 -17.59 13.65
CA GLY A 106 5.04 -17.79 12.48
C GLY A 106 3.63 -17.23 12.74
N TYR A 107 3.12 -16.45 11.79
CA TYR A 107 1.84 -15.74 11.87
C TYR A 107 1.72 -14.75 13.03
N GLY A 108 2.83 -14.43 13.70
CA GLY A 108 2.85 -13.50 14.81
C GLY A 108 2.86 -12.04 14.38
N ARG A 109 2.57 -11.14 15.33
CA ARG A 109 2.66 -9.69 15.19
C ARG A 109 3.36 -9.09 16.41
N VAL A 110 4.18 -8.09 16.17
CA VAL A 110 4.85 -7.30 17.22
C VAL A 110 4.73 -5.83 16.87
N ASP A 111 4.28 -5.03 17.82
CA ASP A 111 4.30 -3.58 17.76
C ASP A 111 5.52 -3.10 18.58
N THR A 112 6.41 -2.35 17.96
CA THR A 112 7.61 -1.81 18.61
C THR A 112 7.62 -0.29 18.56
N ILE A 113 8.04 0.35 19.66
CA ILE A 113 8.21 1.79 19.72
C ILE A 113 9.69 2.10 19.52
N LEU A 114 10.01 2.78 18.41
CA LEU A 114 11.38 3.22 18.12
C LEU A 114 11.82 4.37 18.99
N GLY A 115 10.88 5.25 19.35
CA GLY A 115 11.12 6.37 20.22
C GLY A 115 9.91 7.27 20.37
N THR A 116 10.07 8.27 21.24
CA THR A 116 9.06 9.29 21.50
C THR A 116 9.65 10.66 21.21
N THR A 117 8.99 11.44 20.36
CA THR A 117 9.42 12.79 19.96
C THR A 117 8.22 13.71 19.79
N THR A 118 8.46 14.99 19.47
CA THR A 118 7.40 15.95 19.08
C THR A 118 7.08 15.85 17.58
N GLU A 119 7.97 15.20 16.83
CA GLU A 119 7.82 15.06 15.38
C GLU A 119 6.81 13.95 15.04
N ARG A 120 5.98 14.23 14.05
CA ARG A 120 4.96 13.30 13.58
C ARG A 120 5.50 12.39 12.47
N ASN A 121 6.40 12.92 11.66
CA ASN A 121 6.97 12.19 10.52
C ASN A 121 8.30 11.57 10.91
N PHE A 122 8.48 10.30 10.56
CA PHE A 122 9.74 9.60 10.78
C PHE A 122 10.02 8.60 9.66
N ARG A 123 11.29 8.27 9.50
CA ARG A 123 11.75 7.24 8.56
C ARG A 123 12.40 6.12 9.33
N TYR A 124 12.22 4.91 8.86
CA TYR A 124 12.82 3.73 9.48
C TYR A 124 13.35 2.79 8.39
N SER A 125 14.24 1.90 8.81
CA SER A 125 14.73 0.79 8.01
C SER A 125 14.39 -0.52 8.70
N ILE A 126 14.19 -1.56 7.92
CA ILE A 126 13.92 -2.91 8.44
C ILE A 126 14.82 -3.92 7.78
N SER A 127 15.38 -4.83 8.58
CA SER A 127 16.13 -5.98 8.11
C SER A 127 15.56 -7.26 8.70
N GLN A 128 15.69 -8.36 7.96
CA GLN A 128 15.13 -9.66 8.32
C GLN A 128 16.20 -10.77 8.16
N LYS A 129 16.15 -11.77 9.04
CA LYS A 129 17.07 -12.92 9.07
C LYS A 129 16.33 -14.22 9.26
#